data_04907fb7e7b9e25f91ced9200081d7db
#
_entry.id   04907fb7e7b9e25f91ced9200081d7db
#
_cell.length_a   1.000
_cell.length_b   1.000
_cell.length_c   1.000
_cell.angle_alpha   90.00
_cell.angle_beta   90.00
_cell.angle_gamma   90.00
#
_symmetry.space_group_name_H-M   'P 1'
#
loop_
_entity.id
_entity.type
_entity.pdbx_description
1 polymer ?
#
loop_
_entity_poly.entity_id
_entity_poly.type
_entity_poly.pdbx_seq_one_letter_code
_entity_poly.pdbx_strand_id
1 'polypeptide(L)'
;MIDRLILITGAWTQVIGTVIAAIGETMVIQEERSGQEPLGFRLVSIGNGFEAAGNALQGVGAEKVSDGSFGETLRVIGDWIQASGNVTNVAAAELQFAGRELEGLNLDIFGDTIQSLGAGLEAYGATLGTREFSNLLAAGNSLQSLGAAIEAIGEVYILNEMKEIGLQVTAFGSYAQAAGATIAAIALTKQYG
;
A
#
# COMPACT_ATOMS: atom_id res chain seq x y z
N MET A 1 26.10 0.19 -5.24
CA MET A 1 25.53 -1.16 -5.49
C MET A 1 24.56 -1.57 -4.38
N ILE A 2 25.00 -1.64 -3.12
CA ILE A 2 24.16 -2.06 -1.98
C ILE A 2 22.88 -1.21 -1.87
N ASP A 3 22.98 0.11 -1.94
CA ASP A 3 21.87 1.02 -1.76
C ASP A 3 20.75 0.83 -2.81
N ARG A 4 21.12 0.55 -4.05
CA ARG A 4 20.17 0.20 -5.12
C ARG A 4 19.47 -1.13 -4.87
N LEU A 5 20.20 -2.12 -4.33
CA LEU A 5 19.62 -3.40 -3.95
C LEU A 5 18.62 -3.25 -2.80
N ILE A 6 18.89 -2.39 -1.82
CA ILE A 6 17.95 -2.09 -0.73
C ILE A 6 16.65 -1.53 -1.31
N LEU A 7 16.74 -0.54 -2.21
CA LEU A 7 15.58 0.06 -2.87
C LEU A 7 14.75 -0.97 -3.64
N ILE A 8 15.42 -1.78 -4.50
CA ILE A 8 14.73 -2.80 -5.31
C ILE A 8 14.13 -3.90 -4.42
N THR A 9 14.86 -4.33 -3.40
CA THR A 9 14.35 -5.34 -2.45
C THR A 9 13.13 -4.81 -1.72
N GLY A 10 13.15 -3.55 -1.27
CA GLY A 10 12.00 -2.88 -0.66
C GLY A 10 10.77 -2.90 -1.58
N ALA A 11 10.95 -2.52 -2.84
CA ALA A 11 9.86 -2.49 -3.81
C ALA A 11 9.23 -3.90 -4.03
N TRP A 12 10.03 -4.93 -4.18
CA TRP A 12 9.51 -6.30 -4.32
C TRP A 12 8.93 -6.86 -3.01
N THR A 13 9.43 -6.43 -1.85
CA THR A 13 8.83 -6.77 -0.54
C THR A 13 7.45 -6.14 -0.42
N GLN A 14 7.27 -4.90 -0.85
CA GLN A 14 5.97 -4.24 -0.93
C GLN A 14 5.01 -5.00 -1.86
N VAL A 15 5.46 -5.41 -3.06
CA VAL A 15 4.62 -6.22 -3.98
C VAL A 15 4.12 -7.50 -3.31
N ILE A 16 4.98 -8.20 -2.59
CA ILE A 16 4.58 -9.41 -1.86
C ILE A 16 3.49 -9.04 -0.82
N GLY A 17 3.68 -7.95 -0.10
CA GLY A 17 2.72 -7.46 0.90
C GLY A 17 1.36 -7.16 0.30
N THR A 18 1.31 -6.33 -0.75
CA THR A 18 0.05 -5.95 -1.42
C THR A 18 -0.70 -7.15 -1.99
N VAL A 19 0.00 -8.15 -2.53
CA VAL A 19 -0.64 -9.39 -3.02
C VAL A 19 -1.24 -10.20 -1.87
N ILE A 20 -0.52 -10.33 -0.75
CA ILE A 20 -1.02 -11.03 0.44
C ILE A 20 -2.24 -10.31 1.01
N ALA A 21 -2.21 -8.98 1.12
CA ALA A 21 -3.34 -8.17 1.59
C ALA A 21 -4.57 -8.35 0.68
N ALA A 22 -4.41 -8.24 -0.64
CA ALA A 22 -5.50 -8.42 -1.60
C ALA A 22 -6.16 -9.83 -1.53
N ILE A 23 -5.36 -10.86 -1.29
CA ILE A 23 -5.88 -12.21 -1.02
C ILE A 23 -6.66 -12.21 0.31
N GLY A 24 -6.14 -11.56 1.33
CA GLY A 24 -6.79 -11.41 2.64
C GLY A 24 -8.17 -10.76 2.51
N GLU A 25 -8.27 -9.62 1.79
CA GLU A 25 -9.54 -8.94 1.53
C GLU A 25 -10.55 -9.84 0.79
N THR A 26 -10.08 -10.60 -0.17
CA THR A 26 -10.95 -11.60 -0.85
C THR A 26 -11.45 -12.68 0.10
N MET A 27 -10.61 -13.10 1.06
CA MET A 27 -11.01 -14.07 2.08
C MET A 27 -12.03 -13.48 3.04
N VAL A 28 -11.87 -12.23 3.48
CA VAL A 28 -12.86 -11.53 4.33
C VAL A 28 -14.26 -11.57 3.69
N ILE A 29 -14.37 -11.30 2.37
CA ILE A 29 -15.65 -11.40 1.66
C ILE A 29 -16.26 -12.82 1.74
N GLN A 30 -15.43 -13.86 1.57
CA GLN A 30 -15.89 -15.24 1.60
C GLN A 30 -16.29 -15.69 3.02
N GLU A 31 -15.53 -15.28 4.02
CA GLU A 31 -15.76 -15.57 5.43
C GLU A 31 -17.05 -14.90 5.93
N GLU A 32 -17.29 -13.64 5.55
CA GLU A 32 -18.53 -12.93 5.86
C GLU A 32 -19.75 -13.65 5.30
N ARG A 33 -19.67 -14.14 4.07
CA ARG A 33 -20.77 -14.87 3.41
C ARG A 33 -21.00 -16.27 3.97
N SER A 34 -19.96 -16.92 4.47
CA SER A 34 -20.02 -18.31 4.96
C SER A 34 -20.12 -18.44 6.48
N GLY A 35 -19.94 -17.35 7.23
CA GLY A 35 -19.88 -17.33 8.69
C GLY A 35 -18.68 -18.10 9.26
N GLN A 36 -17.55 -18.12 8.52
CA GLN A 36 -16.29 -18.72 8.95
C GLN A 36 -15.51 -17.77 9.86
N GLU A 37 -14.45 -18.28 10.50
CA GLU A 37 -13.55 -17.46 11.30
C GLU A 37 -12.83 -16.42 10.42
N PRO A 38 -12.61 -15.19 10.92
CA PRO A 38 -12.11 -14.06 10.11
C PRO A 38 -10.58 -14.12 9.89
N LEU A 39 -10.08 -15.20 9.32
CA LEU A 39 -8.64 -15.38 9.02
C LEU A 39 -8.13 -14.40 7.95
N GLY A 40 -9.03 -13.89 7.09
CA GLY A 40 -8.71 -12.90 6.08
C GLY A 40 -8.02 -11.67 6.67
N PHE A 41 -8.51 -11.14 7.79
CA PHE A 41 -7.87 -10.01 8.48
C PHE A 41 -6.44 -10.31 8.96
N ARG A 42 -6.13 -11.57 9.27
CA ARG A 42 -4.75 -11.98 9.56
C ARG A 42 -3.84 -11.87 8.35
N LEU A 43 -4.32 -12.23 7.17
CA LEU A 43 -3.57 -12.05 5.94
C LEU A 43 -3.42 -10.57 5.59
N VAL A 44 -4.46 -9.76 5.78
CA VAL A 44 -4.39 -8.30 5.63
C VAL A 44 -3.31 -7.72 6.55
N SER A 45 -3.32 -8.08 7.84
CA SER A 45 -2.30 -7.65 8.81
C SER A 45 -0.87 -8.05 8.36
N ILE A 46 -0.68 -9.29 7.93
CA ILE A 46 0.62 -9.78 7.44
C ILE A 46 1.04 -9.02 6.18
N GLY A 47 0.13 -8.83 5.23
CA GLY A 47 0.37 -8.10 3.98
C GLY A 47 0.84 -6.68 4.25
N ASN A 48 0.08 -5.93 5.04
CA ASN A 48 0.43 -4.56 5.46
C ASN A 48 1.77 -4.51 6.21
N GLY A 49 2.11 -5.52 7.00
CA GLY A 49 3.41 -5.63 7.64
C GLY A 49 4.57 -5.73 6.63
N PHE A 50 4.41 -6.55 5.58
CA PHE A 50 5.39 -6.61 4.48
C PHE A 50 5.45 -5.30 3.70
N GLU A 51 4.33 -4.64 3.47
CA GLU A 51 4.28 -3.34 2.80
C GLU A 51 5.00 -2.26 3.62
N ALA A 52 4.75 -2.19 4.93
CA ALA A 52 5.45 -1.27 5.82
C ALA A 52 6.97 -1.47 5.77
N ALA A 53 7.43 -2.73 5.84
CA ALA A 53 8.84 -3.06 5.73
C ALA A 53 9.40 -2.72 4.35
N GLY A 54 8.63 -3.00 3.29
CA GLY A 54 8.99 -2.69 1.91
C GLY A 54 9.17 -1.20 1.68
N ASN A 55 8.21 -0.39 2.11
CA ASN A 55 8.27 1.07 2.00
C ASN A 55 9.41 1.67 2.84
N ALA A 56 9.64 1.17 4.06
CA ALA A 56 10.77 1.61 4.87
C ALA A 56 12.12 1.31 4.19
N LEU A 57 12.28 0.13 3.57
CA LEU A 57 13.46 -0.20 2.79
C LEU A 57 13.59 0.69 1.54
N GLN A 58 12.48 1.00 0.86
CA GLN A 58 12.48 1.94 -0.26
C GLN A 58 12.92 3.34 0.20
N GLY A 59 12.38 3.86 1.29
CA GLY A 59 12.77 5.14 1.85
C GLY A 59 14.26 5.22 2.16
N VAL A 60 14.82 4.19 2.83
CA VAL A 60 16.25 4.11 3.11
C VAL A 60 17.08 4.02 1.82
N GLY A 61 16.66 3.19 0.87
CA GLY A 61 17.37 3.01 -0.39
C GLY A 61 17.29 4.26 -1.27
N ALA A 62 16.12 4.88 -1.38
CA ALA A 62 15.87 6.08 -2.15
C ALA A 62 16.69 7.27 -1.64
N GLU A 63 16.73 7.49 -0.31
CA GLU A 63 17.57 8.53 0.30
C GLU A 63 19.03 8.41 -0.12
N LYS A 64 19.57 7.18 -0.15
CA LYS A 64 20.98 6.93 -0.49
C LYS A 64 21.31 7.07 -1.97
N VAL A 65 20.35 6.85 -2.86
CA VAL A 65 20.54 7.00 -4.32
C VAL A 65 20.04 8.33 -4.85
N SER A 66 19.42 9.15 -4.00
CA SER A 66 18.89 10.48 -4.31
C SER A 66 19.99 11.43 -4.78
N ASP A 67 19.64 12.28 -5.72
CA ASP A 67 20.48 13.42 -6.14
C ASP A 67 20.17 14.71 -5.37
N GLY A 68 19.28 14.63 -4.35
CA GLY A 68 18.82 15.75 -3.55
C GLY A 68 17.82 16.66 -4.24
N SER A 69 17.33 16.30 -5.41
CA SER A 69 16.28 17.06 -6.11
C SER A 69 14.96 17.04 -5.32
N PHE A 70 14.12 18.05 -5.57
CA PHE A 70 12.82 18.15 -4.92
C PHE A 70 11.94 16.90 -5.19
N GLY A 71 11.96 16.38 -6.42
CA GLY A 71 11.22 15.16 -6.77
C GLY A 71 11.68 13.93 -5.98
N GLU A 72 13.01 13.73 -5.85
CA GLU A 72 13.56 12.63 -5.06
C GLU A 72 13.24 12.80 -3.56
N THR A 73 13.27 14.03 -3.03
CA THR A 73 12.87 14.30 -1.63
C THR A 73 11.42 13.94 -1.39
N LEU A 74 10.51 14.27 -2.32
CA LEU A 74 9.09 13.90 -2.20
C LEU A 74 8.89 12.38 -2.21
N ARG A 75 9.66 11.65 -3.02
CA ARG A 75 9.60 10.18 -3.06
C ARG A 75 10.02 9.57 -1.73
N VAL A 76 11.15 10.01 -1.16
CA VAL A 76 11.61 9.53 0.16
C VAL A 76 10.58 9.82 1.25
N ILE A 77 9.99 11.01 1.26
CA ILE A 77 8.92 11.36 2.21
C ILE A 77 7.69 10.47 2.00
N GLY A 78 7.31 10.23 0.74
CA GLY A 78 6.19 9.37 0.37
C GLY A 78 6.36 7.94 0.87
N ASP A 79 7.54 7.33 0.67
CA ASP A 79 7.89 6.00 1.19
C ASP A 79 7.66 5.90 2.71
N TRP A 80 8.13 6.89 3.49
CA TRP A 80 7.95 6.90 4.95
C TRP A 80 6.50 7.11 5.37
N ILE A 81 5.75 7.95 4.65
CA ILE A 81 4.32 8.15 4.89
C ILE A 81 3.56 6.86 4.60
N GLN A 82 3.82 6.18 3.48
CA GLN A 82 3.21 4.88 3.19
C GLN A 82 3.55 3.84 4.26
N ALA A 83 4.81 3.75 4.69
CA ALA A 83 5.22 2.84 5.77
C ALA A 83 4.40 3.08 7.05
N SER A 84 4.15 4.35 7.40
CA SER A 84 3.35 4.69 8.59
C SER A 84 1.87 4.33 8.43
N GLY A 85 1.30 4.52 7.23
CA GLY A 85 -0.07 4.09 6.91
C GLY A 85 -0.22 2.58 7.03
N ASN A 86 0.70 1.81 6.45
CA ASN A 86 0.69 0.36 6.53
C ASN A 86 0.81 -0.16 7.98
N VAL A 87 1.64 0.46 8.83
CA VAL A 87 1.69 0.10 10.26
C VAL A 87 0.34 0.37 10.95
N THR A 88 -0.35 1.43 10.55
CA THR A 88 -1.69 1.75 11.05
C THR A 88 -2.69 0.67 10.64
N ASN A 89 -2.64 0.22 9.38
CA ASN A 89 -3.53 -0.84 8.86
C ASN A 89 -3.22 -2.21 9.47
N VAL A 90 -1.96 -2.51 9.83
CA VAL A 90 -1.65 -3.69 10.65
C VAL A 90 -2.44 -3.66 11.97
N ALA A 91 -2.44 -2.53 12.66
CA ALA A 91 -3.19 -2.39 13.91
C ALA A 91 -4.72 -2.45 13.69
N ALA A 92 -5.20 -1.88 12.59
CA ALA A 92 -6.61 -1.91 12.19
C ALA A 92 -7.09 -3.36 11.95
N ALA A 93 -6.35 -4.12 11.14
CA ALA A 93 -6.67 -5.52 10.83
C ALA A 93 -6.65 -6.41 12.08
N GLU A 94 -5.71 -6.19 13.01
CA GLU A 94 -5.67 -6.91 14.29
C GLU A 94 -6.87 -6.57 15.18
N LEU A 95 -7.36 -5.31 15.15
CA LEU A 95 -8.59 -4.93 15.85
C LEU A 95 -9.82 -5.61 15.24
N GLN A 96 -9.92 -5.64 13.91
CA GLN A 96 -11.02 -6.31 13.20
C GLN A 96 -10.99 -7.82 13.46
N PHE A 97 -9.82 -8.44 13.40
CA PHE A 97 -9.66 -9.86 13.79
C PHE A 97 -10.10 -10.15 15.23
N ALA A 98 -9.84 -9.22 16.15
CA ALA A 98 -10.28 -9.33 17.55
C ALA A 98 -11.77 -9.02 17.78
N GLY A 99 -12.56 -8.79 16.71
CA GLY A 99 -13.98 -8.46 16.78
C GLY A 99 -14.28 -7.00 17.17
N ARG A 100 -13.27 -6.12 17.16
CA ARG A 100 -13.42 -4.67 17.39
C ARG A 100 -13.61 -3.94 16.06
N GLU A 101 -14.65 -4.34 15.33
CA GLU A 101 -14.86 -3.96 13.91
C GLU A 101 -14.91 -2.44 13.71
N LEU A 102 -15.71 -1.71 14.49
CA LEU A 102 -15.84 -0.25 14.34
C LEU A 102 -14.52 0.50 14.59
N GLU A 103 -13.76 0.07 15.58
CA GLU A 103 -12.47 0.70 15.89
C GLU A 103 -11.43 0.37 14.81
N GLY A 104 -11.42 -0.87 14.33
CA GLY A 104 -10.57 -1.30 13.24
C GLY A 104 -10.86 -0.53 11.96
N LEU A 105 -12.13 -0.45 11.52
CA LEU A 105 -12.54 0.29 10.34
C LEU A 105 -12.13 1.77 10.37
N ASN A 106 -12.35 2.45 11.50
CA ASN A 106 -11.94 3.86 11.61
C ASN A 106 -10.43 4.04 11.51
N LEU A 107 -9.66 3.10 12.06
CA LEU A 107 -8.21 3.14 11.99
C LEU A 107 -7.70 2.79 10.58
N ASP A 108 -8.37 1.88 9.89
CA ASP A 108 -8.06 1.46 8.53
C ASP A 108 -8.28 2.60 7.53
N ILE A 109 -9.43 3.28 7.57
CA ILE A 109 -9.71 4.49 6.79
C ILE A 109 -8.58 5.51 6.95
N PHE A 110 -8.12 5.70 8.19
CA PHE A 110 -7.03 6.63 8.47
C PHE A 110 -5.71 6.14 7.86
N GLY A 111 -5.39 4.86 8.01
CA GLY A 111 -4.18 4.25 7.45
C GLY A 111 -4.15 4.32 5.92
N ASP A 112 -5.25 3.97 5.26
CA ASP A 112 -5.37 4.03 3.80
C ASP A 112 -5.30 5.47 3.25
N THR A 113 -5.89 6.42 3.98
CA THR A 113 -5.76 7.84 3.64
C THR A 113 -4.30 8.28 3.68
N ILE A 114 -3.54 7.85 4.69
CA ILE A 114 -2.11 8.12 4.81
C ILE A 114 -1.34 7.42 3.67
N GLN A 115 -1.64 6.17 3.37
CA GLN A 115 -1.02 5.45 2.25
C GLN A 115 -1.28 6.15 0.92
N SER A 116 -2.54 6.52 0.65
CA SER A 116 -2.92 7.26 -0.56
C SER A 116 -2.13 8.56 -0.70
N LEU A 117 -1.98 9.32 0.38
CA LEU A 117 -1.18 10.54 0.38
C LEU A 117 0.29 10.26 0.10
N GLY A 118 0.89 9.26 0.75
CA GLY A 118 2.29 8.87 0.56
C GLY A 118 2.57 8.46 -0.89
N ALA A 119 1.76 7.55 -1.44
CA ALA A 119 1.88 7.10 -2.83
C ALA A 119 1.65 8.26 -3.83
N GLY A 120 0.74 9.19 -3.53
CA GLY A 120 0.52 10.39 -4.33
C GLY A 120 1.74 11.32 -4.35
N LEU A 121 2.44 11.49 -3.22
CA LEU A 121 3.70 12.25 -3.14
C LEU A 121 4.81 11.59 -3.96
N GLU A 122 4.93 10.26 -3.88
CA GLU A 122 5.89 9.52 -4.69
C GLU A 122 5.58 9.64 -6.20
N ALA A 123 4.31 9.49 -6.57
CA ALA A 123 3.87 9.67 -7.95
C ALA A 123 4.23 11.05 -8.47
N TYR A 124 3.90 12.10 -7.72
CA TYR A 124 4.24 13.46 -8.09
C TYR A 124 5.75 13.68 -8.14
N GLY A 125 6.49 13.22 -7.15
CA GLY A 125 7.96 13.27 -7.15
C GLY A 125 8.56 12.58 -8.37
N ALA A 126 8.03 11.43 -8.78
CA ALA A 126 8.48 10.72 -9.98
C ALA A 126 8.19 11.50 -11.27
N THR A 127 7.08 12.26 -11.38
CA THR A 127 6.81 13.10 -12.56
C THR A 127 7.83 14.23 -12.75
N LEU A 128 8.49 14.65 -11.68
CA LEU A 128 9.55 15.66 -11.72
C LEU A 128 10.91 15.05 -12.11
N GLY A 129 11.01 13.73 -12.11
CA GLY A 129 12.23 13.01 -12.46
C GLY A 129 12.49 12.99 -13.97
N THR A 130 13.77 13.01 -14.32
CA THR A 130 14.23 12.97 -15.74
C THR A 130 14.79 11.61 -16.15
N ARG A 131 14.76 10.61 -15.25
CA ARG A 131 15.27 9.26 -15.54
C ARG A 131 14.33 8.51 -16.48
N GLU A 132 14.86 7.54 -17.20
CA GLU A 132 14.16 6.83 -18.29
C GLU A 132 12.82 6.21 -17.85
N PHE A 133 12.75 5.65 -16.63
CA PHE A 133 11.55 4.97 -16.12
C PHE A 133 10.72 5.81 -15.13
N SER A 134 10.99 7.11 -14.99
CA SER A 134 10.27 8.00 -14.07
C SER A 134 8.76 8.04 -14.33
N ASN A 135 8.34 8.08 -15.60
CA ASN A 135 6.92 8.07 -15.96
C ASN A 135 6.22 6.74 -15.59
N LEU A 136 6.93 5.62 -15.74
CA LEU A 136 6.41 4.31 -15.37
C LEU A 136 6.27 4.20 -13.85
N LEU A 137 7.25 4.71 -13.11
CA LEU A 137 7.22 4.79 -11.65
C LEU A 137 6.05 5.68 -11.17
N ALA A 138 5.88 6.85 -11.79
CA ALA A 138 4.76 7.75 -11.50
C ALA A 138 3.41 7.07 -11.73
N ALA A 139 3.27 6.32 -12.83
CA ALA A 139 2.04 5.59 -13.12
C ALA A 139 1.76 4.49 -12.08
N GLY A 140 2.77 3.73 -11.66
CA GLY A 140 2.65 2.71 -10.61
C GLY A 140 2.20 3.31 -9.28
N ASN A 141 2.89 4.35 -8.82
CA ASN A 141 2.57 5.02 -7.55
C ASN A 141 1.21 5.75 -7.61
N SER A 142 0.81 6.30 -8.76
CA SER A 142 -0.53 6.86 -8.93
C SER A 142 -1.61 5.80 -8.77
N LEU A 143 -1.38 4.60 -9.33
CA LEU A 143 -2.34 3.49 -9.20
C LEU A 143 -2.40 2.98 -7.75
N GLN A 144 -1.28 2.95 -7.02
CA GLN A 144 -1.28 2.65 -5.59
C GLN A 144 -2.07 3.69 -4.79
N SER A 145 -1.83 4.98 -5.04
CA SER A 145 -2.57 6.08 -4.39
C SER A 145 -4.08 5.96 -4.61
N LEU A 146 -4.49 5.69 -5.86
CA LEU A 146 -5.90 5.48 -6.17
C LEU A 146 -6.45 4.21 -5.51
N GLY A 147 -5.67 3.14 -5.46
CA GLY A 147 -6.05 1.89 -4.79
C GLY A 147 -6.36 2.11 -3.31
N ALA A 148 -5.44 2.73 -2.56
CA ALA A 148 -5.62 3.06 -1.15
C ALA A 148 -6.82 4.00 -0.91
N ALA A 149 -7.02 5.01 -1.77
CA ALA A 149 -8.20 5.87 -1.68
C ALA A 149 -9.51 5.07 -1.90
N ILE A 150 -9.52 4.10 -2.79
CA ILE A 150 -10.67 3.23 -3.04
C ILE A 150 -10.93 2.31 -1.84
N GLU A 151 -9.90 1.80 -1.17
CA GLU A 151 -10.04 1.02 0.06
C GLU A 151 -10.71 1.84 1.15
N ALA A 152 -10.20 3.03 1.45
CA ALA A 152 -10.83 3.94 2.41
C ALA A 152 -12.30 4.24 2.07
N ILE A 153 -12.64 4.39 0.79
CA ILE A 153 -14.03 4.57 0.35
C ILE A 153 -14.86 3.30 0.62
N GLY A 154 -14.30 2.10 0.38
CA GLY A 154 -14.96 0.83 0.67
C GLY A 154 -15.32 0.71 2.15
N GLU A 155 -14.40 1.07 3.02
CA GLU A 155 -14.61 1.05 4.48
C GLU A 155 -15.66 2.06 4.93
N VAL A 156 -15.71 3.24 4.31
CA VAL A 156 -16.81 4.20 4.54
C VAL A 156 -18.16 3.62 4.14
N TYR A 157 -18.23 2.79 3.07
CA TYR A 157 -19.46 2.06 2.74
C TYR A 157 -19.82 1.05 3.84
N ILE A 158 -18.85 0.33 4.40
CA ILE A 158 -19.08 -0.61 5.52
C ILE A 158 -19.63 0.13 6.73
N LEU A 159 -19.04 1.28 7.10
CA LEU A 159 -19.52 2.13 8.21
C LEU A 159 -20.95 2.63 8.00
N ASN A 160 -21.40 2.77 6.75
CA ASN A 160 -22.76 3.17 6.39
C ASN A 160 -23.69 1.96 6.17
N GLU A 161 -23.42 0.82 6.77
CA GLU A 161 -24.22 -0.41 6.73
C GLU A 161 -24.34 -1.04 5.32
N MET A 162 -23.50 -0.64 4.37
CA MET A 162 -23.40 -1.21 3.02
C MET A 162 -22.25 -2.22 2.94
N LYS A 163 -22.19 -3.15 3.88
CA LYS A 163 -21.04 -4.05 4.12
C LYS A 163 -20.64 -4.83 2.87
N GLU A 164 -21.58 -5.44 2.15
CA GLU A 164 -21.25 -6.27 0.98
C GLU A 164 -20.61 -5.45 -0.15
N ILE A 165 -21.11 -4.24 -0.40
CA ILE A 165 -20.55 -3.33 -1.41
C ILE A 165 -19.19 -2.84 -0.93
N GLY A 166 -19.10 -2.44 0.33
CA GLY A 166 -17.87 -1.94 0.92
C GLY A 166 -16.73 -2.94 0.79
N LEU A 167 -16.92 -4.18 1.23
CA LEU A 167 -15.90 -5.23 1.13
C LEU A 167 -15.44 -5.47 -0.33
N GLN A 168 -16.35 -5.41 -1.31
CA GLN A 168 -15.98 -5.56 -2.72
C GLN A 168 -15.15 -4.37 -3.22
N VAL A 169 -15.49 -3.15 -2.78
CA VAL A 169 -14.77 -1.93 -3.14
C VAL A 169 -13.36 -1.94 -2.50
N THR A 170 -13.25 -2.33 -1.24
CA THR A 170 -11.96 -2.48 -0.54
C THR A 170 -11.08 -3.51 -1.26
N ALA A 171 -11.59 -4.71 -1.53
CA ALA A 171 -10.83 -5.73 -2.27
C ALA A 171 -10.38 -5.24 -3.66
N PHE A 172 -11.23 -4.50 -4.39
CA PHE A 172 -10.84 -3.91 -5.68
C PHE A 172 -9.70 -2.90 -5.52
N GLY A 173 -9.74 -2.04 -4.49
CA GLY A 173 -8.68 -1.10 -4.16
C GLY A 173 -7.35 -1.80 -3.89
N SER A 174 -7.38 -2.87 -3.08
CA SER A 174 -6.21 -3.67 -2.74
C SER A 174 -5.56 -4.32 -3.98
N TYR A 175 -6.34 -4.87 -4.91
CA TYR A 175 -5.80 -5.35 -6.19
C TYR A 175 -5.22 -4.22 -7.05
N ALA A 176 -5.80 -3.03 -7.02
CA ALA A 176 -5.24 -1.87 -7.71
C ALA A 176 -3.89 -1.45 -7.09
N GLN A 177 -3.77 -1.48 -5.76
CA GLN A 177 -2.50 -1.28 -5.06
C GLN A 177 -1.45 -2.32 -5.50
N ALA A 178 -1.79 -3.61 -5.50
CA ALA A 178 -0.89 -4.68 -5.92
C ALA A 178 -0.39 -4.50 -7.37
N ALA A 179 -1.28 -4.11 -8.28
CA ALA A 179 -0.91 -3.79 -9.66
C ALA A 179 0.01 -2.58 -9.73
N GLY A 180 -0.30 -1.51 -8.99
CA GLY A 180 0.51 -0.30 -8.91
C GLY A 180 1.90 -0.56 -8.36
N ALA A 181 2.00 -1.28 -7.23
CA ALA A 181 3.27 -1.69 -6.62
C ALA A 181 4.13 -2.52 -7.60
N THR A 182 3.50 -3.44 -8.33
CA THR A 182 4.20 -4.26 -9.33
C THR A 182 4.79 -3.39 -10.44
N ILE A 183 4.03 -2.42 -10.97
CA ILE A 183 4.50 -1.49 -12.00
C ILE A 183 5.67 -0.64 -11.46
N ALA A 184 5.55 -0.12 -10.23
CA ALA A 184 6.60 0.66 -9.58
C ALA A 184 7.88 -0.17 -9.37
N ALA A 185 7.75 -1.40 -8.87
CA ALA A 185 8.90 -2.31 -8.67
C ALA A 185 9.61 -2.65 -9.99
N ILE A 186 8.87 -2.86 -11.08
CA ILE A 186 9.44 -3.05 -12.41
C ILE A 186 10.20 -1.80 -12.86
N ALA A 187 9.63 -0.61 -12.67
CA ALA A 187 10.28 0.65 -13.01
C ALA A 187 11.60 0.83 -12.25
N LEU A 188 11.60 0.61 -10.94
CA LEU A 188 12.79 0.70 -10.09
C LEU A 188 13.84 -0.35 -10.47
N THR A 189 13.41 -1.58 -10.76
CA THR A 189 14.33 -2.64 -11.22
C THR A 189 15.01 -2.27 -12.54
N LYS A 190 14.26 -1.71 -13.50
CA LYS A 190 14.83 -1.27 -14.78
C LYS A 190 15.75 -0.06 -14.64
N GLN A 191 15.46 0.83 -13.69
CA GLN A 191 16.21 2.07 -13.48
C GLN A 191 17.53 1.87 -12.72
N TYR A 192 17.58 0.90 -11.82
CA TYR A 192 18.67 0.73 -10.86
C TYR A 192 19.33 -0.65 -10.87
N GLY A 193 18.71 -1.64 -11.53
CA GLY A 193 19.19 -3.02 -11.64
C GLY A 193 20.29 -3.29 -12.68
#